data_e61aa869b284cc3f23a95416d9e1a636
#
_entry.id   e61aa869b284cc3f23a95416d9e1a636
#
_cell.length_a   1.000
_cell.length_b   1.000
_cell.length_c   1.000
_cell.angle_alpha   90.00
_cell.angle_beta   90.00
_cell.angle_gamma   90.00
#
_symmetry.space_group_name_H-M   'P 1'
#
loop_
_entity.id
_entity.type
_entity.pdbx_description
1 polymer ?
#
loop_
_entity_poly.entity_id
_entity_poly.type
_entity_poly.pdbx_seq_one_letter_code
_entity_poly.pdbx_strand_id
1 'polypeptide(L)'
;SLYEGFTCYGGDLHVACKGGDAVEDENEGERAHIGSTIVTYDQDGDGDVDAILGDNSCNNLVYYRNGGSASSAEMDKKDSLWQSNGKEYNMTVFPAGFFVDYDNDSDGDLIVTTNDHQLGLNTEHIWLYENFNTNDTFDLQFQTDTFLISDIIDIGSYSKPIFFNYNNDNLPDIVAGASTTFGKSATFKYGLWLYKNTGTTTSPKFELVSKDFGGLNSYAQSHLAPASGDIDN
;
A
#
# COMPACT_ATOMS: atom_id res chain seq x y z
N SER A 1 19.65 16.99 18.67
CA SER A 1 19.20 17.02 17.28
C SER A 1 19.57 15.68 16.66
N LEU A 2 18.60 14.92 16.20
CA LEU A 2 18.71 13.57 15.61
C LEU A 2 19.49 13.52 14.27
N TYR A 3 20.13 14.61 13.86
CA TYR A 3 20.78 14.74 12.57
C TYR A 3 22.32 14.87 12.62
N GLU A 4 22.93 14.85 13.80
CA GLU A 4 24.39 15.08 13.92
C GLU A 4 25.28 13.85 13.64
N GLY A 5 24.67 12.67 13.40
CA GLY A 5 25.40 11.42 13.14
C GLY A 5 25.41 10.94 11.68
N PHE A 6 24.66 11.56 10.80
CA PHE A 6 24.68 11.22 9.38
C PHE A 6 25.87 11.88 8.70
N THR A 7 27.03 11.24 8.71
CA THR A 7 28.12 11.59 7.80
C THR A 7 27.78 11.07 6.41
N CYS A 8 27.22 11.96 5.59
CA CYS A 8 27.09 11.72 4.17
C CYS A 8 28.47 11.64 3.56
N TYR A 9 28.97 10.44 3.21
CA TYR A 9 30.11 10.31 2.33
C TYR A 9 29.66 10.74 0.93
N GLY A 10 30.05 11.94 0.51
CA GLY A 10 29.84 12.43 -0.85
C GLY A 10 28.62 13.35 -1.05
N GLY A 11 28.07 13.97 -0.01
CA GLY A 11 27.17 15.13 -0.19
C GLY A 11 25.69 14.82 -0.46
N ASP A 12 25.32 13.63 -0.89
CA ASP A 12 23.92 13.26 -1.16
C ASP A 12 23.55 11.93 -0.52
N LEU A 13 22.45 11.93 0.24
CA LEU A 13 21.81 10.71 0.72
C LEU A 13 21.03 10.10 -0.45
N HIS A 14 21.72 9.49 -1.41
CA HIS A 14 21.06 8.75 -2.46
C HIS A 14 20.54 7.43 -1.90
N VAL A 15 19.24 7.34 -1.70
CA VAL A 15 18.55 6.07 -1.51
C VAL A 15 18.64 5.33 -2.84
N ALA A 16 19.63 4.45 -3.02
CA ALA A 16 19.70 3.62 -4.21
C ALA A 16 18.58 2.60 -4.16
N CYS A 17 17.59 2.77 -5.03
CA CYS A 17 16.50 1.83 -5.23
C CYS A 17 17.01 0.53 -5.85
N LYS A 18 16.28 -0.58 -5.63
CA LYS A 18 16.54 -1.84 -6.30
C LYS A 18 16.38 -1.68 -7.81
N GLY A 19 17.42 -2.00 -8.59
CA GLY A 19 17.36 -2.10 -10.06
C GLY A 19 17.39 -0.79 -10.84
N GLY A 20 17.62 0.33 -10.17
CA GLY A 20 17.97 1.57 -10.86
C GLY A 20 19.48 1.66 -11.01
N ASP A 21 20.01 1.47 -12.22
CA ASP A 21 21.29 2.08 -12.55
C ASP A 21 21.14 3.55 -12.21
N ALA A 22 22.06 4.08 -11.40
CA ALA A 22 22.17 5.52 -11.21
C ALA A 22 22.27 6.10 -12.61
N VAL A 23 21.21 6.73 -13.09
CA VAL A 23 21.32 7.55 -14.30
C VAL A 23 22.19 8.70 -13.86
N GLU A 24 23.46 8.63 -14.23
CA GLU A 24 24.36 9.77 -14.19
C GLU A 24 23.81 10.81 -15.19
N ASP A 25 22.83 11.57 -14.71
CA ASP A 25 22.33 12.73 -15.45
C ASP A 25 23.28 13.88 -15.16
N GLU A 26 24.14 14.19 -16.12
CA GLU A 26 25.15 15.27 -16.06
C GLU A 26 24.52 16.68 -15.93
N ASN A 27 23.23 16.79 -15.69
CA ASN A 27 22.51 18.02 -15.35
C ASN A 27 22.17 18.03 -13.86
N GLU A 28 23.15 18.30 -13.02
CA GLU A 28 22.98 18.66 -11.60
C GLU A 28 22.29 20.05 -11.44
N GLY A 29 21.09 20.19 -11.95
CA GLY A 29 20.18 21.26 -11.58
C GLY A 29 19.22 20.73 -10.53
N GLU A 30 19.52 21.08 -9.27
CA GLU A 30 18.60 21.05 -8.11
C GLU A 30 17.36 20.15 -8.26
N ARG A 31 17.52 18.83 -8.23
CA ARG A 31 16.42 17.93 -7.92
C ARG A 31 16.13 18.10 -6.43
N ALA A 32 15.20 18.98 -6.10
CA ALA A 32 14.64 18.99 -4.76
C ALA A 32 14.10 17.59 -4.48
N HIS A 33 14.71 16.86 -3.54
CA HIS A 33 14.11 15.64 -2.99
C HIS A 33 12.75 16.03 -2.44
N ILE A 34 11.68 15.52 -3.06
CA ILE A 34 10.31 15.91 -2.73
C ILE A 34 9.85 15.22 -1.43
N GLY A 35 10.72 14.46 -0.80
CA GLY A 35 10.49 13.91 0.52
C GLY A 35 10.95 12.47 0.67
N SER A 36 11.31 12.16 1.90
CA SER A 36 11.60 10.80 2.36
C SER A 36 10.75 10.53 3.60
N THR A 37 10.37 9.29 3.80
CA THR A 37 9.78 8.82 5.05
C THR A 37 10.85 8.18 5.89
N ILE A 38 10.78 8.34 7.19
CA ILE A 38 11.70 7.72 8.13
C ILE A 38 10.94 7.18 9.31
N VAL A 39 11.25 5.96 9.69
CA VAL A 39 10.86 5.38 10.96
C VAL A 39 12.09 4.76 11.61
N THR A 40 12.15 4.82 12.92
CA THR A 40 13.27 4.30 13.70
C THR A 40 12.77 3.22 14.65
N TYR A 41 13.54 2.15 14.75
CA TYR A 41 13.28 1.04 15.65
C TYR A 41 14.58 0.28 15.93
N ASP A 42 14.72 -0.34 17.10
CA ASP A 42 15.83 -1.23 17.43
C ASP A 42 15.56 -2.61 16.81
N GLN A 43 16.13 -2.86 15.62
CA GLN A 43 15.85 -4.07 14.86
C GLN A 43 16.68 -5.27 15.29
N ASP A 44 17.90 -5.07 15.74
CA ASP A 44 18.79 -6.17 16.12
C ASP A 44 18.88 -6.39 17.63
N GLY A 45 18.14 -5.62 18.42
CA GLY A 45 18.00 -5.80 19.87
C GLY A 45 19.23 -5.38 20.64
N ASP A 46 20.08 -4.52 20.09
CA ASP A 46 21.31 -4.09 20.74
C ASP A 46 21.16 -2.88 21.67
N GLY A 47 19.97 -2.30 21.71
CA GLY A 47 19.55 -1.21 22.60
C GLY A 47 19.75 0.18 21.99
N ASP A 48 20.12 0.28 20.74
CA ASP A 48 20.07 1.51 19.98
C ASP A 48 19.09 1.42 18.78
N VAL A 49 18.69 2.57 18.25
CA VAL A 49 17.66 2.58 17.20
C VAL A 49 18.28 2.63 15.82
N ASP A 50 17.80 1.79 14.94
CA ASP A 50 18.09 1.75 13.52
C ASP A 50 17.20 2.72 12.74
N ALA A 51 17.48 2.91 11.46
CA ALA A 51 16.69 3.75 10.58
C ALA A 51 16.17 2.97 9.38
N ILE A 52 14.86 3.15 9.08
CA ILE A 52 14.20 2.59 7.92
C ILE A 52 13.64 3.75 7.10
N LEU A 53 14.05 3.83 5.85
CA LEU A 53 13.72 4.93 4.97
C LEU A 53 12.90 4.47 3.77
N GLY A 54 11.89 5.25 3.42
CA GLY A 54 11.22 5.21 2.13
C GLY A 54 11.51 6.50 1.37
N ASP A 55 11.56 6.44 0.05
CA ASP A 55 11.84 7.59 -0.80
C ASP A 55 10.85 7.64 -1.97
N ASN A 56 10.55 8.84 -2.45
CA ASN A 56 9.60 9.03 -3.55
C ASN A 56 10.09 8.47 -4.89
N SER A 57 11.38 8.21 -5.02
CA SER A 57 11.97 7.57 -6.20
C SER A 57 12.03 6.05 -6.09
N CYS A 58 11.72 5.50 -4.92
CA CYS A 58 11.81 4.08 -4.61
C CYS A 58 10.45 3.45 -4.36
N ASN A 59 10.35 2.17 -4.66
CA ASN A 59 9.19 1.35 -4.32
C ASN A 59 9.46 0.39 -3.13
N ASN A 60 10.66 0.44 -2.54
CA ASN A 60 11.05 -0.39 -1.40
C ASN A 60 11.53 0.45 -0.22
N LEU A 61 11.40 -0.11 0.97
CA LEU A 61 12.05 0.40 2.17
C LEU A 61 13.53 0.03 2.17
N VAL A 62 14.34 0.91 2.71
CA VAL A 62 15.79 0.71 2.90
C VAL A 62 16.11 0.75 4.38
N TYR A 63 16.74 -0.30 4.86
CA TYR A 63 17.18 -0.43 6.24
C TYR A 63 18.61 0.03 6.41
N TYR A 64 18.88 0.77 7.47
CA TYR A 64 20.21 1.20 7.91
C TYR A 64 20.38 0.80 9.36
N ARG A 65 21.37 -0.07 9.61
CA ARG A 65 21.72 -0.46 10.99
C ARG A 65 22.57 0.63 11.65
N ASN A 66 22.23 0.92 12.88
CA ASN A 66 23.07 1.69 13.77
C ASN A 66 24.03 0.73 14.49
N GLY A 67 25.30 0.73 14.16
CA GLY A 67 26.33 -0.06 14.84
C GLY A 67 27.11 0.75 15.89
N GLY A 68 26.60 1.92 16.23
CA GLY A 68 27.21 2.83 17.19
C GLY A 68 26.70 2.63 18.62
N SER A 69 25.88 3.55 19.10
CA SER A 69 25.21 3.47 20.39
C SER A 69 24.01 4.42 20.44
N ALA A 70 23.11 4.25 21.40
CA ALA A 70 21.95 5.11 21.62
C ALA A 70 22.29 6.62 21.78
N SER A 71 23.52 6.98 22.15
CA SER A 71 23.98 8.36 22.30
C SER A 71 24.88 8.85 21.16
N SER A 72 25.35 7.97 20.30
CA SER A 72 26.26 8.28 19.19
C SER A 72 26.02 7.29 18.05
N ALA A 73 25.00 7.60 17.24
CA ALA A 73 24.61 6.75 16.12
C ALA A 73 25.70 6.72 15.03
N GLU A 74 26.00 5.52 14.54
CA GLU A 74 26.92 5.27 13.43
C GLU A 74 26.30 4.23 12.50
N MET A 75 25.76 4.68 11.34
CA MET A 75 25.14 3.77 10.36
C MET A 75 26.22 2.98 9.63
N ASP A 76 26.41 1.72 10.03
CA ASP A 76 27.50 0.86 9.55
C ASP A 76 27.05 -0.15 8.48
N LYS A 77 25.75 -0.40 8.35
CA LYS A 77 25.19 -1.32 7.35
C LYS A 77 23.99 -0.69 6.66
N LYS A 78 23.89 -0.93 5.35
CA LYS A 78 22.71 -0.61 4.52
C LYS A 78 22.18 -1.87 3.89
N ASP A 79 20.86 -2.08 3.95
CA ASP A 79 20.16 -3.11 3.22
C ASP A 79 19.03 -2.51 2.37
N SER A 80 19.28 -2.43 1.05
CA SER A 80 18.32 -1.94 0.05
C SER A 80 17.40 -3.03 -0.49
N LEU A 81 17.59 -4.27 -0.06
CA LEU A 81 16.76 -5.42 -0.39
C LEU A 81 16.04 -5.97 0.84
N TRP A 82 15.83 -5.11 1.83
CA TRP A 82 15.21 -5.49 3.08
C TRP A 82 13.89 -6.22 2.81
N GLN A 83 13.74 -7.41 3.41
CA GLN A 83 12.64 -8.33 3.15
C GLN A 83 12.33 -9.18 4.37
N SER A 84 11.11 -9.65 4.45
CA SER A 84 10.66 -10.62 5.45
C SER A 84 10.15 -11.87 4.76
N ASN A 85 10.64 -13.05 5.17
CA ASN A 85 10.23 -14.36 4.63
C ASN A 85 10.20 -14.41 3.08
N GLY A 86 11.14 -13.73 2.42
CA GLY A 86 11.20 -13.65 0.96
C GLY A 86 10.21 -12.66 0.33
N LYS A 87 9.40 -11.96 1.13
CA LYS A 87 8.55 -10.86 0.68
C LYS A 87 9.30 -9.55 0.92
N GLU A 88 9.62 -8.84 -0.13
CA GLU A 88 10.23 -7.52 -0.05
C GLU A 88 9.23 -6.48 0.47
N TYR A 89 9.73 -5.51 1.25
CA TYR A 89 8.97 -4.33 1.68
C TYR A 89 8.83 -3.36 0.50
N ASN A 90 8.14 -3.80 -0.53
CA ASN A 90 8.07 -3.15 -1.83
C ASN A 90 6.62 -2.81 -2.16
N MET A 91 6.30 -1.53 -2.14
CA MET A 91 5.02 -0.98 -2.56
C MET A 91 5.10 -0.37 -3.96
N THR A 92 3.98 0.16 -4.44
CA THR A 92 3.93 0.77 -5.78
C THR A 92 4.92 1.90 -5.95
N VAL A 93 5.01 2.78 -4.96
CA VAL A 93 5.93 3.92 -4.94
C VAL A 93 5.91 4.58 -3.56
N PHE A 94 6.99 5.22 -3.17
CA PHE A 94 7.12 6.03 -1.97
C PHE A 94 6.57 5.35 -0.72
N PRO A 95 7.16 4.23 -0.28
CA PRO A 95 6.71 3.51 0.90
C PRO A 95 6.96 4.31 2.18
N ALA A 96 6.06 4.18 3.14
CA ALA A 96 6.19 4.72 4.48
C ALA A 96 5.92 3.60 5.49
N GLY A 97 6.87 3.34 6.38
CA GLY A 97 6.74 2.35 7.44
C GLY A 97 6.30 2.98 8.76
N PHE A 98 5.53 2.23 9.54
CA PHE A 98 5.06 2.62 10.87
C PHE A 98 5.11 1.39 11.77
N PHE A 99 5.74 1.50 12.95
CA PHE A 99 5.69 0.45 13.96
C PHE A 99 4.55 0.70 14.94
N VAL A 100 3.79 -0.35 15.22
CA VAL A 100 2.69 -0.35 16.17
C VAL A 100 2.44 -1.77 16.67
N ASP A 101 2.21 -1.94 17.94
CA ASP A 101 1.70 -3.19 18.53
C ASP A 101 0.18 -3.26 18.24
N TYR A 102 -0.21 -3.92 17.12
CA TYR A 102 -1.60 -3.91 16.66
C TYR A 102 -2.45 -4.99 17.33
N ASP A 103 -1.84 -6.08 17.81
CA ASP A 103 -2.52 -7.21 18.44
C ASP A 103 -2.32 -7.29 19.96
N ASN A 104 -1.54 -6.35 20.50
CA ASN A 104 -1.30 -6.16 21.92
C ASN A 104 -0.52 -7.33 22.58
N ASP A 105 0.44 -7.86 21.86
CA ASP A 105 1.37 -8.87 22.35
C ASP A 105 2.67 -8.30 22.92
N SER A 106 2.84 -6.98 22.85
CA SER A 106 3.93 -6.16 23.40
C SER A 106 5.17 -6.10 22.52
N ASP A 107 5.09 -6.50 21.28
CA ASP A 107 6.11 -6.21 20.28
C ASP A 107 5.62 -5.23 19.20
N GLY A 108 6.51 -4.79 18.35
CA GLY A 108 6.16 -3.80 17.32
C GLY A 108 6.00 -4.45 15.96
N ASP A 109 4.79 -4.35 15.42
CA ASP A 109 4.48 -4.77 14.06
C ASP A 109 4.75 -3.67 13.05
N LEU A 110 5.04 -4.04 11.80
CA LEU A 110 5.29 -3.07 10.76
C LEU A 110 4.08 -2.92 9.83
N ILE A 111 3.53 -1.73 9.80
CA ILE A 111 2.58 -1.32 8.78
C ILE A 111 3.32 -0.51 7.71
N VAL A 112 3.17 -0.92 6.44
CA VAL A 112 3.75 -0.19 5.30
C VAL A 112 2.63 0.37 4.43
N THR A 113 2.70 1.67 4.15
CA THR A 113 1.73 2.35 3.28
C THR A 113 2.46 3.07 2.16
N THR A 114 1.74 3.47 1.11
CA THR A 114 2.28 4.41 0.11
C THR A 114 2.01 5.84 0.52
N ASN A 115 3.01 6.71 0.40
CA ASN A 115 2.87 8.16 0.61
C ASN A 115 2.65 8.93 -0.71
N ASP A 116 2.31 8.23 -1.78
CA ASP A 116 2.02 8.82 -3.08
C ASP A 116 0.51 8.90 -3.32
N HIS A 117 0.04 10.05 -3.82
CA HIS A 117 -1.37 10.34 -4.02
C HIS A 117 -1.90 10.00 -5.44
N GLN A 118 -1.03 9.59 -6.35
CA GLN A 118 -1.39 9.35 -7.75
C GLN A 118 -1.19 7.90 -8.20
N LEU A 119 -0.16 7.23 -7.68
CA LEU A 119 0.26 5.90 -8.12
C LEU A 119 -0.07 4.80 -7.12
N GLY A 120 -0.59 5.13 -5.94
CA GLY A 120 -1.03 4.17 -4.95
C GLY A 120 -2.20 3.32 -5.46
N LEU A 121 -2.17 2.02 -5.17
CA LEU A 121 -3.31 1.13 -5.43
C LEU A 121 -4.30 1.28 -4.28
N ASN A 122 -5.52 1.73 -4.55
CA ASN A 122 -6.51 1.96 -3.50
C ASN A 122 -6.96 0.69 -2.76
N THR A 123 -6.69 -0.47 -3.31
CA THR A 123 -7.11 -1.77 -2.78
C THR A 123 -5.97 -2.58 -2.16
N GLU A 124 -4.73 -2.15 -2.28
CA GLU A 124 -3.54 -2.88 -1.84
C GLU A 124 -2.48 -1.90 -1.31
N HIS A 125 -2.90 -0.90 -0.52
CA HIS A 125 -2.00 0.19 -0.12
C HIS A 125 -1.69 0.23 1.38
N ILE A 126 -2.19 -0.72 2.18
CA ILE A 126 -1.85 -0.88 3.60
C ILE A 126 -1.43 -2.32 3.81
N TRP A 127 -0.13 -2.53 3.97
CA TRP A 127 0.47 -3.84 4.19
C TRP A 127 0.77 -4.03 5.65
N LEU A 128 0.46 -5.21 6.19
CA LEU A 128 0.79 -5.61 7.55
C LEU A 128 1.87 -6.69 7.53
N TYR A 129 2.89 -6.47 8.32
CA TYR A 129 3.89 -7.46 8.72
C TYR A 129 3.82 -7.60 10.22
N GLU A 130 3.38 -8.77 10.68
CA GLU A 130 3.31 -9.13 12.10
C GLU A 130 4.67 -9.59 12.58
N ASN A 131 5.08 -9.14 13.76
CA ASN A 131 6.30 -9.55 14.41
C ASN A 131 5.99 -10.76 15.29
N PHE A 132 6.63 -11.89 15.05
CA PHE A 132 6.44 -13.12 15.81
C PHE A 132 7.52 -13.35 16.86
N ASN A 133 8.34 -12.34 17.15
CA ASN A 133 9.46 -12.53 18.03
C ASN A 133 9.20 -11.99 19.44
N THR A 134 9.37 -12.82 20.42
CA THR A 134 9.21 -12.49 21.83
C THR A 134 10.51 -12.04 22.53
N ASN A 135 11.63 -11.86 21.82
CA ASN A 135 12.97 -11.70 22.39
C ASN A 135 13.79 -10.59 21.73
N ASP A 136 13.25 -9.39 21.59
CA ASP A 136 13.98 -8.20 21.11
C ASP A 136 14.66 -8.30 19.73
N THR A 137 14.41 -9.34 18.95
CA THR A 137 14.86 -9.47 17.56
C THR A 137 13.67 -9.60 16.64
N PHE A 138 13.73 -8.99 15.45
CA PHE A 138 12.61 -9.01 14.52
C PHE A 138 12.40 -10.34 13.81
N ASP A 139 11.18 -10.82 13.81
CA ASP A 139 10.66 -11.83 12.89
C ASP A 139 9.38 -11.32 12.22
N LEU A 140 9.51 -10.21 11.48
CA LEU A 140 8.40 -9.61 10.74
C LEU A 140 7.95 -10.54 9.62
N GLN A 141 6.71 -11.01 9.66
CA GLN A 141 6.11 -11.88 8.66
C GLN A 141 4.96 -11.20 7.95
N PHE A 142 5.00 -11.16 6.61
CA PHE A 142 3.94 -10.60 5.80
C PHE A 142 2.61 -11.32 6.05
N GLN A 143 1.57 -10.57 6.40
CA GLN A 143 0.24 -11.07 6.66
C GLN A 143 -0.73 -10.74 5.53
N THR A 144 -0.79 -9.47 5.13
CA THR A 144 -1.74 -9.01 4.13
C THR A 144 -1.30 -7.68 3.49
N ASP A 145 -1.72 -7.45 2.27
CA ASP A 145 -1.59 -6.17 1.54
C ASP A 145 -2.85 -5.31 1.60
N THR A 146 -3.89 -5.80 2.30
CA THR A 146 -5.20 -5.16 2.42
C THR A 146 -5.63 -4.90 3.87
N PHE A 147 -4.65 -4.65 4.75
CA PHE A 147 -4.92 -4.41 6.16
C PHE A 147 -5.87 -3.21 6.34
N LEU A 148 -6.93 -3.37 7.13
CA LEU A 148 -8.02 -2.41 7.35
C LEU A 148 -8.85 -2.05 6.10
N ILE A 149 -8.52 -2.55 4.93
CA ILE A 149 -9.17 -2.19 3.67
C ILE A 149 -9.71 -3.40 2.89
N SER A 150 -9.65 -4.60 3.44
CA SER A 150 -10.09 -5.85 2.78
C SER A 150 -11.54 -5.82 2.30
N ASP A 151 -12.40 -5.06 2.97
CA ASP A 151 -13.83 -4.96 2.67
C ASP A 151 -14.18 -3.68 1.86
N ILE A 152 -13.18 -2.90 1.42
CA ILE A 152 -13.42 -1.71 0.61
C ILE A 152 -13.82 -2.10 -0.82
N ILE A 153 -14.96 -1.59 -1.26
CA ILE A 153 -15.40 -1.65 -2.65
C ILE A 153 -14.86 -0.41 -3.37
N ASP A 154 -13.73 -0.54 -4.04
CA ASP A 154 -13.21 0.50 -4.93
C ASP A 154 -13.44 0.13 -6.40
N ILE A 155 -14.25 0.92 -7.06
CA ILE A 155 -14.56 0.80 -8.48
C ILE A 155 -14.06 1.99 -9.29
N GLY A 156 -13.19 2.79 -8.69
CA GLY A 156 -12.58 3.95 -9.32
C GLY A 156 -13.46 5.21 -9.25
N SER A 157 -13.20 6.13 -10.18
CA SER A 157 -13.87 7.43 -10.23
C SER A 157 -15.28 7.34 -10.80
N TYR A 158 -16.12 8.32 -10.44
CA TYR A 158 -17.49 8.47 -10.94
C TYR A 158 -18.40 7.28 -10.67
N SER A 159 -18.17 6.56 -9.60
CA SER A 159 -19.00 5.43 -9.21
C SER A 159 -20.45 5.84 -8.95
N LYS A 160 -21.39 5.07 -9.52
CA LYS A 160 -22.83 5.27 -9.37
C LYS A 160 -23.49 3.96 -9.01
N PRO A 161 -23.56 3.64 -7.70
CA PRO A 161 -24.15 2.39 -7.25
C PRO A 161 -25.66 2.47 -7.17
N ILE A 162 -26.31 1.31 -7.40
CA ILE A 162 -27.68 1.03 -7.03
C ILE A 162 -27.76 -0.29 -6.29
N PHE A 163 -28.78 -0.43 -5.46
CA PHE A 163 -29.12 -1.71 -4.86
C PHE A 163 -30.28 -2.37 -5.63
N PHE A 164 -30.15 -3.65 -5.91
CA PHE A 164 -31.22 -4.46 -6.44
C PHE A 164 -30.96 -5.95 -6.18
N ASN A 165 -31.95 -6.79 -6.21
CA ASN A 165 -31.80 -8.22 -6.00
C ASN A 165 -31.68 -8.91 -7.37
N TYR A 166 -30.43 -9.17 -7.83
CA TYR A 166 -30.19 -9.71 -9.17
C TYR A 166 -30.46 -11.23 -9.29
N ASN A 167 -30.43 -11.96 -8.16
CA ASN A 167 -30.51 -13.41 -8.11
C ASN A 167 -31.76 -13.93 -7.39
N ASN A 168 -32.66 -13.03 -6.97
CA ASN A 168 -33.92 -13.31 -6.27
C ASN A 168 -33.75 -14.05 -4.92
N ASP A 169 -32.65 -13.81 -4.19
CA ASP A 169 -32.42 -14.38 -2.86
C ASP A 169 -32.98 -13.50 -1.71
N ASN A 170 -33.68 -12.39 -2.03
CA ASN A 170 -34.18 -11.38 -1.12
C ASN A 170 -33.09 -10.56 -0.36
N LEU A 171 -31.86 -10.64 -0.80
CA LEU A 171 -30.78 -9.76 -0.32
C LEU A 171 -30.51 -8.68 -1.37
N PRO A 172 -30.29 -7.42 -0.94
CA PRO A 172 -29.90 -6.39 -1.88
C PRO A 172 -28.45 -6.58 -2.31
N ASP A 173 -28.23 -6.71 -3.61
CA ASP A 173 -26.94 -6.73 -4.27
C ASP A 173 -26.56 -5.32 -4.75
N ILE A 174 -25.31 -5.10 -5.15
CA ILE A 174 -24.85 -3.81 -5.67
C ILE A 174 -24.49 -3.96 -7.14
N VAL A 175 -25.04 -3.08 -7.98
CA VAL A 175 -24.51 -2.80 -9.31
C VAL A 175 -24.02 -1.36 -9.35
N ALA A 176 -22.79 -1.17 -9.80
CA ALA A 176 -22.20 0.16 -9.86
C ALA A 176 -21.53 0.41 -11.20
N GLY A 177 -21.77 1.58 -11.76
CA GLY A 177 -21.06 2.06 -12.93
C GLY A 177 -19.65 2.49 -12.55
N ALA A 178 -18.64 1.95 -13.25
CA ALA A 178 -17.25 2.30 -13.11
C ALA A 178 -16.75 3.08 -14.31
N SER A 179 -15.84 4.04 -14.11
CA SER A 179 -15.28 4.82 -15.21
C SER A 179 -13.76 4.79 -15.30
N THR A 180 -13.06 4.54 -14.21
CA THR A 180 -11.60 4.39 -14.18
C THR A 180 -11.18 3.51 -13.01
N THR A 181 -10.14 2.70 -13.22
CA THR A 181 -9.43 2.05 -12.13
C THR A 181 -8.09 2.74 -11.93
N PHE A 182 -7.71 3.02 -10.68
CA PHE A 182 -6.38 3.51 -10.33
C PHE A 182 -5.38 2.34 -10.24
N GLY A 183 -4.11 2.59 -10.56
CA GLY A 183 -3.01 1.63 -10.44
C GLY A 183 -2.01 1.69 -11.61
N LYS A 184 -0.90 0.94 -11.49
CA LYS A 184 0.22 0.87 -12.45
C LYS A 184 -0.19 0.55 -13.91
N SER A 185 -1.40 0.05 -14.12
CA SER A 185 -1.99 -0.21 -15.42
C SER A 185 -3.39 0.38 -15.45
N ALA A 186 -3.47 1.70 -15.42
CA ALA A 186 -4.72 2.44 -15.61
C ALA A 186 -5.25 2.20 -17.04
N THR A 187 -5.76 1.01 -17.30
CA THR A 187 -6.63 0.78 -18.45
C THR A 187 -8.00 1.29 -18.06
N PHE A 188 -8.44 2.33 -18.72
CA PHE A 188 -9.82 2.81 -18.60
C PHE A 188 -10.75 1.65 -18.91
N LYS A 189 -11.37 1.10 -17.89
CA LYS A 189 -12.40 0.07 -18.03
C LYS A 189 -13.72 0.69 -17.63
N TYR A 190 -14.52 0.96 -18.62
CA TYR A 190 -15.92 1.33 -18.41
C TYR A 190 -16.72 0.05 -18.27
N GLY A 191 -17.65 -0.01 -17.33
CA GLY A 191 -18.48 -1.18 -17.16
C GLY A 191 -19.44 -1.06 -15.99
N LEU A 192 -20.31 -2.04 -15.86
CA LEU A 192 -21.09 -2.25 -14.66
C LEU A 192 -20.44 -3.37 -13.84
N TRP A 193 -20.11 -3.05 -12.61
CA TRP A 193 -19.59 -4.03 -11.67
C TRP A 193 -20.72 -4.55 -10.80
N LEU A 194 -20.83 -5.86 -10.69
CA LEU A 194 -21.81 -6.55 -9.87
C LEU A 194 -21.14 -7.14 -8.64
N TYR A 195 -21.64 -6.77 -7.48
CA TYR A 195 -21.30 -7.37 -6.20
C TYR A 195 -22.52 -8.07 -5.62
N LYS A 196 -22.38 -9.35 -5.32
CA LYS A 196 -23.40 -10.15 -4.64
C LYS A 196 -23.31 -9.98 -3.14
N ASN A 197 -24.45 -9.80 -2.49
CA ASN A 197 -24.53 -9.91 -1.04
C ASN A 197 -24.56 -11.39 -0.62
N THR A 198 -23.47 -11.84 -0.01
CA THR A 198 -23.32 -13.20 0.54
C THR A 198 -23.55 -13.25 2.05
N GLY A 199 -23.87 -12.10 2.66
CA GLY A 199 -24.17 -11.98 4.08
C GLY A 199 -25.62 -12.20 4.44
N THR A 200 -26.13 -11.32 5.30
CA THR A 200 -27.55 -11.34 5.75
C THR A 200 -28.18 -9.95 5.59
N THR A 201 -29.47 -9.83 5.86
CA THR A 201 -30.15 -8.53 5.86
C THR A 201 -29.64 -7.55 6.90
N THR A 202 -29.07 -8.05 8.01
CA THR A 202 -28.54 -7.22 9.12
C THR A 202 -27.02 -7.16 9.16
N SER A 203 -26.34 -8.02 8.42
CA SER A 203 -24.89 -8.06 8.28
C SER A 203 -24.54 -8.39 6.83
N PRO A 204 -24.66 -7.42 5.91
CA PRO A 204 -24.37 -7.63 4.50
C PRO A 204 -22.87 -7.84 4.30
N LYS A 205 -22.52 -8.71 3.35
CA LYS A 205 -21.15 -8.94 2.90
C LYS A 205 -21.17 -9.00 1.38
N PHE A 206 -20.40 -8.16 0.72
CA PHE A 206 -20.42 -8.04 -0.73
C PHE A 206 -19.19 -8.70 -1.36
N GLU A 207 -19.43 -9.58 -2.32
CA GLU A 207 -18.40 -10.26 -3.10
C GLU A 207 -18.52 -9.89 -4.58
N LEU A 208 -17.39 -9.56 -5.20
CA LEU A 208 -17.34 -9.22 -6.63
C LEU A 208 -17.68 -10.45 -7.49
N VAL A 209 -18.73 -10.33 -8.29
CA VAL A 209 -19.18 -11.38 -9.23
C VAL A 209 -18.72 -11.07 -10.65
N SER A 210 -18.81 -9.82 -11.09
CA SER A 210 -18.49 -9.44 -12.46
C SER A 210 -18.02 -7.98 -12.52
N LYS A 211 -17.00 -7.73 -13.34
CA LYS A 211 -16.55 -6.39 -13.74
C LYS A 211 -17.15 -5.94 -15.09
N ASP A 212 -17.98 -6.80 -15.70
CA ASP A 212 -18.68 -6.56 -16.97
C ASP A 212 -20.09 -7.12 -16.92
N PHE A 213 -20.87 -6.68 -15.94
CA PHE A 213 -22.27 -7.06 -15.83
C PHE A 213 -23.07 -6.50 -17.01
N GLY A 214 -23.75 -7.37 -17.72
CA GLY A 214 -24.49 -7.02 -18.93
C GLY A 214 -23.65 -6.90 -20.21
N GLY A 215 -22.33 -7.21 -20.18
CA GLY A 215 -21.48 -7.24 -21.38
C GLY A 215 -21.23 -5.85 -22.00
N LEU A 216 -21.21 -4.80 -21.20
CA LEU A 216 -21.19 -3.41 -21.68
C LEU A 216 -19.78 -2.88 -21.96
N ASN A 217 -18.72 -3.59 -21.53
CA ASN A 217 -17.34 -3.17 -21.74
C ASN A 217 -16.96 -2.99 -23.22
N SER A 218 -17.63 -3.73 -24.10
CA SER A 218 -17.42 -3.64 -25.55
C SER A 218 -17.96 -2.37 -26.20
N TYR A 219 -18.83 -1.64 -25.51
CA TYR A 219 -19.48 -0.45 -26.06
C TYR A 219 -18.74 0.85 -25.77
N ALA A 220 -17.57 0.79 -25.09
CA ALA A 220 -16.73 1.94 -24.78
C ALA A 220 -17.49 3.14 -24.20
N GLN A 221 -18.51 2.91 -23.40
CA GLN A 221 -19.32 3.96 -22.79
C GLN A 221 -18.69 4.43 -21.48
N SER A 222 -18.52 5.74 -21.35
CA SER A 222 -18.07 6.35 -20.10
C SER A 222 -19.26 6.71 -19.20
N HIS A 223 -19.04 6.72 -17.89
CA HIS A 223 -19.99 7.24 -16.91
C HIS A 223 -21.34 6.49 -16.89
N LEU A 224 -21.29 5.15 -16.93
CA LEU A 224 -22.49 4.33 -16.80
C LEU A 224 -23.21 4.61 -15.48
N ALA A 225 -24.51 4.79 -15.55
CA ALA A 225 -25.37 5.01 -14.39
C ALA A 225 -26.50 3.97 -14.45
N PRO A 226 -26.41 2.87 -13.70
CA PRO A 226 -27.48 1.90 -13.65
C PRO A 226 -28.73 2.49 -12.99
N ALA A 227 -29.88 2.00 -13.40
CA ALA A 227 -31.17 2.22 -12.74
C ALA A 227 -31.92 0.91 -12.73
N SER A 228 -32.70 0.64 -11.69
CA SER A 228 -33.57 -0.50 -11.59
C SER A 228 -35.03 -0.02 -11.53
N GLY A 229 -35.94 -0.77 -12.13
CA GLY A 229 -37.36 -0.49 -12.10
C GLY A 229 -38.11 -1.63 -12.74
N ASP A 230 -39.39 -1.76 -12.39
CA ASP A 230 -40.33 -2.61 -13.06
C ASP A 230 -40.84 -1.84 -14.30
N ILE A 231 -40.60 -2.36 -15.49
CA ILE A 231 -40.90 -1.67 -16.75
C ILE A 231 -42.15 -2.24 -17.46
N ASP A 232 -42.72 -3.31 -16.92
CA ASP A 232 -43.84 -4.04 -17.52
C ASP A 232 -45.03 -4.22 -16.55
N ASN A 233 -45.06 -3.48 -15.45
CA ASN A 233 -46.19 -3.48 -14.50
C ASN A 233 -47.46 -2.90 -15.07
#